data_2aafb4e96109c78c0691bf811c84d2fd
#
_entry.id   2aafb4e96109c78c0691bf811c84d2fd
#
_cell.length_a   1.000
_cell.length_b   1.000
_cell.length_c   1.000
_cell.angle_alpha   90.00
_cell.angle_beta   90.00
_cell.angle_gamma   90.00
#
_symmetry.space_group_name_H-M   'P 1'
#
loop_
_entity.id
_entity.type
_entity.pdbx_description
1 polymer ?
#
loop_
_entity_poly.entity_id
_entity_poly.type
_entity_poly.pdbx_seq_one_letter_code
_entity_poly.pdbx_strand_id
1 'polypeptide(L)'
;MTLLVPLYVHPAEDPGAWHRLITAAARTYAIVLNPANGPGTDPDRAFTAVAEALRAAGARLLGYVDTDYGHRDRAEIAEDLRRHQRWYAADGCFLDRVTATPGGLPACRRLVRSVRRLGARTVVLNPGVHPAPGYARLADLTVTFEGHWSTYVSAFSRPRWTARQPSERFCHLVYGVPEALVPLAVRTAHERGAAVCGPVTGEPPNPWAELTPALTEMER
;
A
#
# COMPACT_ATOMS: atom_id res chain seq x y z
N MET A 1 0.70 -7.17 14.64
CA MET A 1 1.02 -6.22 13.54
C MET A 1 0.81 -6.90 12.23
N THR A 2 0.34 -6.20 11.18
CA THR A 2 0.08 -6.76 9.86
C THR A 2 0.85 -6.00 8.79
N LEU A 3 1.14 -6.66 7.67
CA LEU A 3 1.95 -6.08 6.60
C LEU A 3 1.08 -5.62 5.43
N LEU A 4 1.28 -4.40 4.96
CA LEU A 4 0.88 -3.96 3.63
C LEU A 4 2.05 -4.25 2.69
N VAL A 5 1.81 -5.05 1.66
CA VAL A 5 2.88 -5.53 0.78
C VAL A 5 2.71 -4.97 -0.63
N PRO A 6 3.40 -3.88 -0.98
CA PRO A 6 3.66 -3.55 -2.37
C PRO A 6 4.76 -4.48 -2.89
N LEU A 7 4.50 -5.17 -4.01
CA LEU A 7 5.52 -5.96 -4.71
C LEU A 7 5.45 -5.59 -6.19
N TYR A 8 6.42 -4.76 -6.63
CA TYR A 8 6.42 -4.14 -7.97
C TYR A 8 7.49 -4.76 -8.87
N VAL A 9 7.61 -6.08 -8.81
CA VAL A 9 8.36 -6.91 -9.75
C VAL A 9 7.38 -7.76 -10.55
N HIS A 10 7.63 -7.92 -11.84
CA HIS A 10 6.76 -8.73 -12.68
C HIS A 10 6.81 -10.21 -12.24
N PRO A 11 5.68 -10.94 -12.18
CA PRO A 11 5.66 -12.34 -11.73
C PRO A 11 6.55 -13.30 -12.52
N ALA A 12 6.82 -13.00 -13.79
CA ALA A 12 7.74 -13.79 -14.61
C ALA A 12 9.22 -13.48 -14.31
N GLU A 13 9.54 -12.32 -13.73
CA GLU A 13 10.91 -11.94 -13.37
C GLU A 13 11.32 -12.53 -12.02
N ASP A 14 10.41 -12.54 -11.03
CA ASP A 14 10.66 -13.22 -9.73
C ASP A 14 9.46 -14.07 -9.30
N PRO A 15 9.29 -15.26 -9.93
CA PRO A 15 8.22 -16.19 -9.52
C PRO A 15 8.39 -16.70 -8.09
N GLY A 16 9.64 -16.73 -7.58
CA GLY A 16 9.95 -17.15 -6.22
C GLY A 16 9.41 -16.19 -5.16
N ALA A 17 9.55 -14.87 -5.36
CA ALA A 17 8.98 -13.87 -4.47
C ALA A 17 7.45 -13.98 -4.42
N TRP A 18 6.81 -14.12 -5.57
CA TRP A 18 5.35 -14.29 -5.64
C TRP A 18 4.88 -15.58 -4.99
N HIS A 19 5.61 -16.68 -5.15
CA HIS A 19 5.28 -17.94 -4.46
C HIS A 19 5.34 -17.79 -2.93
N ARG A 20 6.40 -17.17 -2.40
CA ARG A 20 6.51 -16.88 -0.96
C ARG A 20 5.38 -15.96 -0.48
N LEU A 21 5.04 -14.93 -1.26
CA LEU A 21 3.94 -14.03 -0.93
C LEU A 21 2.59 -14.76 -0.89
N ILE A 22 2.31 -15.67 -1.83
CA ILE A 22 1.09 -16.48 -1.84
C ILE A 22 1.01 -17.35 -0.57
N THR A 23 2.12 -17.98 -0.17
CA THR A 23 2.17 -18.80 1.05
C THR A 23 1.85 -17.99 2.32
N ALA A 24 2.27 -16.73 2.37
CA ALA A 24 2.07 -15.85 3.51
C ALA A 24 0.80 -14.96 3.41
N ALA A 25 0.05 -15.06 2.34
CA ALA A 25 -0.98 -14.11 1.93
C ALA A 25 -2.06 -13.81 3.00
N ALA A 26 -2.57 -14.85 3.67
CA ALA A 26 -3.60 -14.70 4.71
C ALA A 26 -3.17 -13.89 5.93
N ARG A 27 -1.86 -13.68 6.13
CA ARG A 27 -1.28 -12.94 7.26
C ARG A 27 -1.01 -11.48 6.94
N THR A 28 -1.24 -11.05 5.71
CA THR A 28 -1.06 -9.67 5.28
C THR A 28 -2.30 -8.82 5.56
N TYR A 29 -2.11 -7.52 5.74
CA TYR A 29 -3.22 -6.56 5.72
C TYR A 29 -3.83 -6.52 4.32
N ALA A 30 -3.00 -6.33 3.30
CA ALA A 30 -3.34 -6.38 1.89
C ALA A 30 -2.07 -6.45 1.02
N ILE A 31 -2.25 -6.85 -0.22
CA ILE A 31 -1.21 -6.88 -1.26
C ILE A 31 -1.58 -5.88 -2.35
N VAL A 32 -0.62 -5.04 -2.76
CA VAL A 32 -0.82 -4.02 -3.80
C VAL A 32 -0.32 -4.56 -5.13
N LEU A 33 -1.21 -4.65 -6.11
CA LEU A 33 -0.89 -5.05 -7.48
C LEU A 33 -0.65 -3.81 -8.35
N ASN A 34 0.53 -3.74 -8.96
CA ASN A 34 0.94 -2.64 -9.83
C ASN A 34 1.59 -3.15 -11.13
N PRO A 35 0.82 -3.69 -12.07
CA PRO A 35 1.36 -4.25 -13.32
C PRO A 35 2.14 -3.26 -14.18
N ALA A 36 1.68 -2.00 -14.27
CA ALA A 36 2.25 -1.01 -15.19
C ALA A 36 1.98 0.43 -14.73
N ASN A 37 2.43 0.81 -13.51
CA ASN A 37 2.03 2.07 -12.84
C ASN A 37 0.50 2.26 -12.79
N GLY A 38 -0.20 1.15 -12.57
CA GLY A 38 -1.63 0.99 -12.65
C GLY A 38 -1.98 -0.39 -13.23
N PRO A 39 -3.20 -0.58 -13.75
CA PRO A 39 -3.65 -1.86 -14.27
C PRO A 39 -3.03 -2.24 -15.63
N GLY A 40 -2.44 -1.28 -16.34
CA GLY A 40 -2.04 -1.43 -17.73
C GLY A 40 -3.15 -1.12 -18.75
N THR A 41 -2.83 -1.26 -20.02
CA THR A 41 -3.78 -1.10 -21.14
C THR A 41 -4.57 -2.37 -21.41
N ASP A 42 -3.97 -3.54 -21.15
CA ASP A 42 -4.52 -4.86 -21.36
C ASP A 42 -4.25 -5.74 -20.13
N PRO A 43 -5.05 -6.80 -19.89
CA PRO A 43 -4.82 -7.70 -18.78
C PRO A 43 -3.53 -8.49 -18.96
N ASP A 44 -2.66 -8.43 -17.96
CA ASP A 44 -1.44 -9.22 -17.91
C ASP A 44 -1.76 -10.62 -17.36
N ARG A 45 -1.41 -11.67 -18.12
CA ARG A 45 -1.71 -13.07 -17.77
C ARG A 45 -0.98 -13.54 -16.52
N ALA A 46 0.27 -13.09 -16.32
CA ALA A 46 1.05 -13.49 -15.15
C ALA A 46 0.47 -12.85 -13.88
N PHE A 47 0.10 -11.56 -13.94
CA PHE A 47 -0.60 -10.91 -12.84
C PHE A 47 -1.99 -11.47 -12.59
N THR A 48 -2.74 -11.87 -13.62
CA THR A 48 -4.03 -12.56 -13.45
C THR A 48 -3.85 -13.86 -12.67
N ALA A 49 -2.88 -14.70 -13.05
CA ALA A 49 -2.63 -15.98 -12.40
C ALA A 49 -2.20 -15.81 -10.92
N VAL A 50 -1.29 -14.87 -10.62
CA VAL A 50 -0.90 -14.61 -9.21
C VAL A 50 -2.03 -14.00 -8.40
N ALA A 51 -2.86 -13.14 -8.99
CA ALA A 51 -4.03 -12.58 -8.32
C ALA A 51 -5.04 -13.67 -7.92
N GLU A 52 -5.31 -14.63 -8.81
CA GLU A 52 -6.16 -15.78 -8.52
C GLU A 52 -5.59 -16.63 -7.36
N ALA A 53 -4.28 -16.95 -7.42
CA ALA A 53 -3.60 -17.72 -6.38
C ALA A 53 -3.60 -17.00 -5.02
N LEU A 54 -3.31 -15.71 -4.99
CA LEU A 54 -3.35 -14.88 -3.78
C LEU A 54 -4.75 -14.84 -3.16
N ARG A 55 -5.79 -14.69 -3.98
CA ARG A 55 -7.18 -14.71 -3.50
C ARG A 55 -7.57 -16.08 -2.93
N ALA A 56 -7.17 -17.15 -3.60
CA ALA A 56 -7.38 -18.53 -3.11
C ALA A 56 -6.68 -18.75 -1.76
N ALA A 57 -5.54 -18.10 -1.54
CA ALA A 57 -4.81 -18.09 -0.26
C ALA A 57 -5.37 -17.10 0.78
N GLY A 58 -6.49 -16.41 0.50
CA GLY A 58 -7.17 -15.53 1.43
C GLY A 58 -6.64 -14.10 1.48
N ALA A 59 -5.82 -13.67 0.53
CA ALA A 59 -5.33 -12.30 0.44
C ALA A 59 -6.44 -11.29 0.11
N ARG A 60 -6.29 -10.08 0.64
CA ARG A 60 -6.98 -8.89 0.15
C ARG A 60 -6.11 -8.22 -0.90
N LEU A 61 -6.65 -7.99 -2.09
CA LEU A 61 -5.93 -7.37 -3.20
C LEU A 61 -6.36 -5.92 -3.40
N LEU A 62 -5.38 -5.04 -3.53
CA LEU A 62 -5.58 -3.63 -3.84
C LEU A 62 -4.94 -3.32 -5.19
N GLY A 63 -5.70 -2.70 -6.09
CA GLY A 63 -5.13 -2.15 -7.31
C GLY A 63 -4.41 -0.83 -7.03
N TYR A 64 -3.18 -0.70 -7.53
CA TYR A 64 -2.46 0.57 -7.50
C TYR A 64 -3.11 1.57 -8.44
N VAL A 65 -3.38 2.77 -7.95
CA VAL A 65 -3.94 3.88 -8.74
C VAL A 65 -3.24 5.18 -8.36
N ASP A 66 -2.51 5.76 -9.30
CA ASP A 66 -1.90 7.07 -9.15
C ASP A 66 -2.97 8.17 -9.19
N THR A 67 -2.91 9.12 -8.27
CA THR A 67 -3.82 10.28 -8.23
C THR A 67 -3.14 11.58 -8.63
N ASP A 68 -1.84 11.55 -8.88
CA ASP A 68 -1.00 12.70 -9.23
C ASP A 68 -1.30 13.94 -8.36
N TYR A 69 -1.30 13.73 -7.03
CA TYR A 69 -1.60 14.78 -6.03
C TYR A 69 -2.94 15.51 -6.29
N GLY A 70 -3.88 14.82 -6.95
CA GLY A 70 -5.21 15.34 -7.27
C GLY A 70 -5.29 16.05 -8.62
N HIS A 71 -4.25 16.00 -9.45
CA HIS A 71 -4.23 16.57 -10.80
C HIS A 71 -4.82 15.61 -11.85
N ARG A 72 -4.81 14.31 -11.57
CA ARG A 72 -5.33 13.31 -12.51
C ARG A 72 -6.85 13.32 -12.54
N ASP A 73 -7.44 13.13 -13.74
CA ASP A 73 -8.89 13.09 -13.93
C ASP A 73 -9.54 11.92 -13.16
N ARG A 74 -10.67 12.20 -12.54
CA ARG A 74 -11.42 11.19 -11.78
C ARG A 74 -12.00 10.08 -12.65
N ALA A 75 -12.28 10.34 -13.92
CA ALA A 75 -12.75 9.31 -14.85
C ALA A 75 -11.64 8.31 -15.17
N GLU A 76 -10.40 8.77 -15.34
CA GLU A 76 -9.22 7.91 -15.54
C GLU A 76 -8.95 7.05 -14.28
N ILE A 77 -8.98 7.65 -13.09
CA ILE A 77 -8.84 6.94 -11.82
C ILE A 77 -9.92 5.86 -11.67
N ALA A 78 -11.17 6.20 -12.04
CA ALA A 78 -12.28 5.26 -12.01
C ALA A 78 -12.11 4.12 -13.01
N GLU A 79 -11.55 4.38 -14.18
CA GLU A 79 -11.28 3.35 -15.20
C GLU A 79 -10.16 2.40 -14.75
N ASP A 80 -9.07 2.92 -14.15
CA ASP A 80 -8.03 2.07 -13.59
C ASP A 80 -8.58 1.14 -12.52
N LEU A 81 -9.43 1.64 -11.63
CA LEU A 81 -10.07 0.80 -10.62
C LEU A 81 -10.93 -0.30 -11.25
N ARG A 82 -11.73 0.02 -12.27
CA ARG A 82 -12.56 -0.97 -12.98
C ARG A 82 -11.71 -2.04 -13.66
N ARG A 83 -10.56 -1.65 -14.26
CA ARG A 83 -9.61 -2.58 -14.86
C ARG A 83 -9.01 -3.50 -13.80
N HIS A 84 -8.54 -2.97 -12.68
CA HIS A 84 -8.04 -3.79 -11.57
C HIS A 84 -9.10 -4.78 -11.05
N GLN A 85 -10.34 -4.35 -10.92
CA GLN A 85 -11.44 -5.23 -10.50
C GLN A 85 -11.75 -6.30 -11.53
N ARG A 86 -11.80 -5.94 -12.81
CA ARG A 86 -12.17 -6.85 -13.90
C ARG A 86 -11.07 -7.83 -14.23
N TRP A 87 -9.80 -7.41 -14.22
CA TRP A 87 -8.68 -8.24 -14.68
C TRP A 87 -8.01 -9.01 -13.56
N TYR A 88 -7.94 -8.44 -12.37
CA TYR A 88 -7.21 -9.00 -11.22
C TYR A 88 -8.09 -9.22 -10.00
N ALA A 89 -9.40 -9.03 -10.14
CA ALA A 89 -10.38 -9.17 -9.07
C ALA A 89 -9.99 -8.43 -7.77
N ALA A 90 -9.44 -7.22 -7.89
CA ALA A 90 -9.03 -6.40 -6.75
C ALA A 90 -10.22 -6.04 -5.85
N ASP A 91 -10.05 -6.20 -4.54
CA ASP A 91 -11.07 -5.89 -3.53
C ASP A 91 -11.22 -4.39 -3.27
N GLY A 92 -10.19 -3.63 -3.61
CA GLY A 92 -10.13 -2.20 -3.35
C GLY A 92 -8.99 -1.52 -4.09
N CYS A 93 -8.57 -0.36 -3.61
CA CYS A 93 -7.52 0.42 -4.24
C CYS A 93 -6.51 0.97 -3.23
N PHE A 94 -5.28 1.06 -3.69
CA PHE A 94 -4.20 1.84 -3.10
C PHE A 94 -4.09 3.12 -3.94
N LEU A 95 -4.62 4.22 -3.39
CA LEU A 95 -4.58 5.54 -4.02
C LEU A 95 -3.26 6.20 -3.68
N ASP A 96 -2.35 6.20 -4.63
CA ASP A 96 -1.01 6.74 -4.46
C ASP A 96 -0.93 8.22 -4.81
N ARG A 97 0.11 8.89 -4.30
CA ARG A 97 0.38 10.31 -4.53
C ARG A 97 -0.83 11.20 -4.19
N VAL A 98 -1.47 10.90 -3.05
CA VAL A 98 -2.61 11.70 -2.57
C VAL A 98 -2.10 13.00 -1.95
N THR A 99 -2.77 14.11 -2.24
CA THR A 99 -2.48 15.37 -1.55
C THR A 99 -2.65 15.25 -0.03
N ALA A 100 -1.76 15.88 0.73
CA ALA A 100 -1.77 15.86 2.21
C ALA A 100 -2.35 17.14 2.84
N THR A 101 -2.61 18.18 2.04
CA THR A 101 -2.97 19.50 2.53
C THR A 101 -4.44 19.65 2.94
N PRO A 102 -4.79 20.56 3.85
CA PRO A 102 -6.20 20.82 4.19
C PRO A 102 -7.05 21.21 2.97
N GLY A 103 -6.47 21.96 2.00
CA GLY A 103 -7.15 22.37 0.78
C GLY A 103 -7.54 21.21 -0.14
N GLY A 104 -6.75 20.14 -0.16
CA GLY A 104 -7.03 18.93 -0.95
C GLY A 104 -8.10 18.01 -0.35
N LEU A 105 -8.41 18.16 0.94
CA LEU A 105 -9.32 17.27 1.66
C LEU A 105 -10.73 17.14 1.02
N PRO A 106 -11.39 18.21 0.54
CA PRO A 106 -12.69 18.08 -0.13
C PRO A 106 -12.63 17.26 -1.42
N ALA A 107 -11.57 17.42 -2.22
CA ALA A 107 -11.37 16.67 -3.46
C ALA A 107 -11.10 15.19 -3.17
N CYS A 108 -10.21 14.88 -2.23
CA CYS A 108 -9.93 13.52 -1.79
C CYS A 108 -11.20 12.83 -1.22
N ARG A 109 -12.02 13.54 -0.45
CA ARG A 109 -13.31 13.01 0.05
C ARG A 109 -14.24 12.62 -1.10
N ARG A 110 -14.32 13.44 -2.16
CA ARG A 110 -15.14 13.11 -3.35
C ARG A 110 -14.58 11.90 -4.08
N LEU A 111 -13.25 11.81 -4.22
CA LEU A 111 -12.58 10.67 -4.83
C LEU A 111 -12.87 9.37 -4.07
N VAL A 112 -12.66 9.35 -2.75
CA VAL A 112 -12.94 8.16 -1.92
C VAL A 112 -14.41 7.73 -2.04
N ARG A 113 -15.36 8.66 -2.03
CA ARG A 113 -16.77 8.33 -2.26
C ARG A 113 -17.01 7.73 -3.65
N SER A 114 -16.30 8.22 -4.67
CA SER A 114 -16.43 7.71 -6.04
C SER A 114 -15.92 6.28 -6.13
N VAL A 115 -14.72 5.98 -5.63
CA VAL A 115 -14.16 4.61 -5.68
C VAL A 115 -14.97 3.63 -4.84
N ARG A 116 -15.54 4.08 -3.71
CA ARG A 116 -16.49 3.25 -2.91
C ARG A 116 -17.75 2.89 -3.69
N ARG A 117 -18.33 3.83 -4.43
CA ARG A 117 -19.51 3.55 -5.27
C ARG A 117 -19.20 2.59 -6.41
N LEU A 118 -17.96 2.53 -6.85
CA LEU A 118 -17.47 1.56 -7.83
C LEU A 118 -17.16 0.19 -7.23
N GLY A 119 -17.43 -0.01 -5.92
CA GLY A 119 -17.28 -1.31 -5.27
C GLY A 119 -15.95 -1.51 -4.55
N ALA A 120 -15.08 -0.50 -4.42
CA ALA A 120 -13.86 -0.62 -3.62
C ALA A 120 -14.21 -0.88 -2.15
N ARG A 121 -14.00 -2.11 -1.67
CA ARG A 121 -14.26 -2.52 -0.28
C ARG A 121 -13.22 -1.97 0.68
N THR A 122 -11.98 -1.89 0.25
CA THR A 122 -10.85 -1.32 1.00
C THR A 122 -10.23 -0.18 0.21
N VAL A 123 -10.03 0.96 0.88
CA VAL A 123 -9.36 2.12 0.31
C VAL A 123 -8.17 2.48 1.18
N VAL A 124 -7.00 2.49 0.60
CA VAL A 124 -5.76 2.98 1.22
C VAL A 124 -5.39 4.30 0.56
N LEU A 125 -5.08 5.30 1.37
CA LEU A 125 -4.53 6.58 0.90
C LEU A 125 -3.03 6.61 1.15
N ASN A 126 -2.24 6.93 0.14
CA ASN A 126 -0.81 7.15 0.27
C ASN A 126 -0.41 8.59 -0.06
N PRO A 127 -0.40 9.48 0.91
CA PRO A 127 0.26 10.79 0.80
C PRO A 127 1.77 10.72 1.06
N GLY A 128 2.32 9.59 1.50
CA GLY A 128 3.74 9.41 1.88
C GLY A 128 4.19 10.16 3.13
N VAL A 129 3.33 11.01 3.68
CA VAL A 129 3.58 11.87 4.85
C VAL A 129 2.34 11.97 5.72
N HIS A 130 2.47 12.52 6.93
CA HIS A 130 1.30 12.82 7.76
C HIS A 130 0.41 13.89 7.09
N PRO A 131 -0.80 13.55 6.65
CA PRO A 131 -1.70 14.52 6.05
C PRO A 131 -2.44 15.35 7.12
N ALA A 132 -3.26 16.31 6.69
CA ALA A 132 -4.19 17.00 7.58
C ALA A 132 -5.13 15.99 8.28
N PRO A 133 -5.53 16.24 9.54
CA PRO A 133 -6.23 15.25 10.38
C PRO A 133 -7.50 14.64 9.75
N GLY A 134 -8.16 15.39 8.87
CA GLY A 134 -9.40 14.95 8.20
C GLY A 134 -9.23 13.74 7.28
N TYR A 135 -8.04 13.50 6.75
CA TYR A 135 -7.75 12.37 5.85
C TYR A 135 -7.86 11.01 6.54
N ALA A 136 -7.40 10.91 7.79
CA ALA A 136 -7.41 9.66 8.55
C ALA A 136 -8.81 9.03 8.72
N ARG A 137 -9.88 9.80 8.49
CA ARG A 137 -11.27 9.33 8.57
C ARG A 137 -11.91 9.07 7.21
N LEU A 138 -11.20 9.30 6.11
CA LEU A 138 -11.76 9.11 4.76
C LEU A 138 -11.63 7.67 4.27
N ALA A 139 -10.58 6.99 4.66
CA ALA A 139 -10.19 5.67 4.16
C ALA A 139 -10.04 4.66 5.31
N ASP A 140 -9.81 3.40 4.96
CA ASP A 140 -9.58 2.33 5.94
C ASP A 140 -8.17 2.42 6.50
N LEU A 141 -7.20 2.79 5.66
CA LEU A 141 -5.80 2.93 6.03
C LEU A 141 -5.20 4.17 5.36
N THR A 142 -4.29 4.85 6.04
CA THR A 142 -3.52 5.98 5.51
C THR A 142 -2.04 5.72 5.73
N VAL A 143 -1.24 5.76 4.67
CA VAL A 143 0.21 5.73 4.75
C VAL A 143 0.68 7.09 5.24
N THR A 144 1.19 7.14 6.47
CA THR A 144 1.62 8.38 7.13
C THR A 144 3.13 8.57 7.12
N PHE A 145 3.84 7.60 6.61
CA PHE A 145 5.25 7.67 6.25
C PHE A 145 5.54 6.73 5.09
N GLU A 146 6.17 7.26 4.05
CA GLU A 146 6.86 6.48 3.03
C GLU A 146 8.22 7.12 2.80
N GLY A 147 9.30 6.34 3.02
CA GLY A 147 10.64 6.90 2.90
C GLY A 147 11.75 5.93 3.29
N HIS A 148 12.97 6.41 3.09
CA HIS A 148 14.18 5.66 3.40
C HIS A 148 14.38 5.47 4.90
N TRP A 149 14.96 4.33 5.28
CA TRP A 149 15.24 3.95 6.68
C TRP A 149 16.01 5.02 7.44
N SER A 150 17.06 5.61 6.83
CA SER A 150 17.85 6.66 7.49
C SER A 150 16.99 7.89 7.86
N THR A 151 16.09 8.32 6.99
CA THR A 151 15.14 9.40 7.27
C THR A 151 14.14 8.95 8.33
N TYR A 152 13.69 7.70 8.26
CA TYR A 152 12.76 7.17 9.25
C TYR A 152 13.32 7.22 10.65
N VAL A 153 14.58 6.83 10.86
CA VAL A 153 15.19 6.82 12.21
C VAL A 153 15.60 8.21 12.70
N SER A 154 16.04 9.09 11.81
CA SER A 154 16.64 10.40 12.18
C SER A 154 15.65 11.56 12.21
N ALA A 155 14.63 11.57 11.33
CA ALA A 155 13.79 12.74 11.09
C ALA A 155 12.28 12.50 11.25
N PHE A 156 11.85 11.28 11.59
CA PHE A 156 10.43 11.01 11.79
C PHE A 156 9.85 11.84 12.93
N SER A 157 8.75 12.53 12.66
CA SER A 157 8.00 13.29 13.66
C SER A 157 6.53 12.88 13.65
N ARG A 158 5.99 12.56 14.82
CA ARG A 158 4.59 12.15 14.98
C ARG A 158 3.72 13.35 15.41
N PRO A 159 2.78 13.82 14.56
CA PRO A 159 1.87 14.89 14.95
C PRO A 159 0.94 14.47 16.09
N ARG A 160 0.67 15.36 17.03
CA ARG A 160 -0.17 15.09 18.23
C ARG A 160 -1.57 14.56 17.89
N TRP A 161 -2.13 14.95 16.74
CA TRP A 161 -3.49 14.52 16.36
C TRP A 161 -3.57 13.01 16.08
N THR A 162 -2.47 12.36 15.66
CA THR A 162 -2.45 10.92 15.39
C THR A 162 -2.66 10.09 16.66
N ALA A 163 -2.22 10.58 17.82
CA ALA A 163 -2.42 9.90 19.09
C ALA A 163 -3.91 9.80 19.51
N ARG A 164 -4.80 10.55 18.85
CA ARG A 164 -6.24 10.51 19.08
C ARG A 164 -6.98 9.60 18.09
N GLN A 165 -6.26 8.87 17.25
CA GLN A 165 -6.81 7.94 16.26
C GLN A 165 -6.29 6.53 16.54
N PRO A 166 -7.06 5.48 16.21
CA PRO A 166 -6.60 4.10 16.29
C PRO A 166 -5.38 3.88 15.40
N SER A 167 -4.37 3.16 15.90
CA SER A 167 -3.14 2.84 15.16
C SER A 167 -3.38 2.01 13.90
N GLU A 168 -4.48 1.26 13.87
CA GLU A 168 -4.95 0.43 12.75
C GLU A 168 -5.31 1.26 11.51
N ARG A 169 -5.45 2.58 11.66
CA ARG A 169 -5.67 3.51 10.55
C ARG A 169 -4.41 4.00 9.88
N PHE A 170 -3.24 3.62 10.41
CA PHE A 170 -1.95 4.15 9.94
C PHE A 170 -1.03 3.04 9.47
N CYS A 171 -0.31 3.35 8.40
CA CYS A 171 0.72 2.51 7.81
C CYS A 171 2.01 3.30 7.63
N HIS A 172 3.15 2.62 7.85
CA HIS A 172 4.47 3.12 7.49
C HIS A 172 5.10 2.18 6.46
N LEU A 173 5.48 2.73 5.31
CA LEU A 173 6.24 2.08 4.25
C LEU A 173 7.69 2.55 4.34
N VAL A 174 8.62 1.64 4.61
CA VAL A 174 10.01 1.99 4.88
C VAL A 174 10.92 1.18 3.98
N TYR A 175 11.69 1.83 3.14
CA TYR A 175 12.63 1.18 2.24
C TYR A 175 14.09 1.41 2.64
N GLY A 176 15.02 0.65 2.04
CA GLY A 176 16.44 0.70 2.39
C GLY A 176 16.72 0.23 3.83
N VAL A 177 15.88 -0.67 4.34
CA VAL A 177 16.08 -1.23 5.69
C VAL A 177 17.14 -2.32 5.62
N PRO A 178 18.26 -2.22 6.36
CA PRO A 178 19.19 -3.34 6.46
C PRO A 178 18.47 -4.60 6.92
N GLU A 179 18.71 -5.74 6.27
CA GLU A 179 17.94 -6.98 6.51
C GLU A 179 17.89 -7.35 8.00
N ALA A 180 19.02 -7.29 8.69
CA ALA A 180 19.11 -7.56 10.13
C ALA A 180 18.26 -6.60 11.01
N LEU A 181 17.87 -5.44 10.46
CA LEU A 181 17.09 -4.42 11.17
C LEU A 181 15.60 -4.45 10.79
N VAL A 182 15.17 -5.35 9.91
CA VAL A 182 13.74 -5.46 9.55
C VAL A 182 12.84 -5.70 10.77
N PRO A 183 13.18 -6.58 11.74
CA PRO A 183 12.38 -6.73 12.96
C PRO A 183 12.32 -5.44 13.79
N LEU A 184 13.40 -4.68 13.82
CA LEU A 184 13.42 -3.39 14.50
C LEU A 184 12.52 -2.38 13.78
N ALA A 185 12.55 -2.33 12.44
CA ALA A 185 11.69 -1.45 11.66
C ALA A 185 10.20 -1.74 11.91
N VAL A 186 9.81 -3.01 11.99
CA VAL A 186 8.46 -3.46 12.33
C VAL A 186 8.05 -2.96 13.72
N ARG A 187 8.87 -3.18 14.77
CA ARG A 187 8.58 -2.69 16.12
C ARG A 187 8.52 -1.16 16.19
N THR A 188 9.45 -0.49 15.52
CA THR A 188 9.50 0.98 15.46
C THR A 188 8.24 1.57 14.84
N ALA A 189 7.69 0.94 13.79
CA ALA A 189 6.43 1.38 13.20
C ALA A 189 5.27 1.35 14.22
N HIS A 190 5.19 0.28 15.00
CA HIS A 190 4.19 0.15 16.06
C HIS A 190 4.34 1.23 17.15
N GLU A 191 5.55 1.41 17.67
CA GLU A 191 5.86 2.44 18.68
C GLU A 191 5.55 3.86 18.16
N ARG A 192 5.74 4.07 16.85
CA ARG A 192 5.41 5.32 16.16
C ARG A 192 3.93 5.45 15.79
N GLY A 193 3.11 4.46 16.17
CA GLY A 193 1.65 4.51 16.10
C GLY A 193 1.05 4.04 14.78
N ALA A 194 1.74 3.21 14.02
CA ALA A 194 1.20 2.51 12.86
C ALA A 194 1.08 1.01 13.15
N ALA A 195 -0.13 0.45 13.13
CA ALA A 195 -0.35 -0.98 13.31
C ALA A 195 -0.11 -1.79 12.02
N VAL A 196 -0.01 -1.12 10.88
CA VAL A 196 0.34 -1.70 9.58
C VAL A 196 1.68 -1.13 9.13
N CYS A 197 2.54 -1.96 8.55
CA CYS A 197 3.81 -1.50 7.98
C CYS A 197 4.20 -2.33 6.74
N GLY A 198 5.20 -1.84 6.00
CA GLY A 198 5.81 -2.53 4.87
C GLY A 198 7.29 -2.17 4.81
N PRO A 199 8.16 -2.75 5.66
CA PRO A 199 9.60 -2.55 5.57
C PRO A 199 10.17 -3.42 4.44
N VAL A 200 11.03 -2.84 3.59
CA VAL A 200 11.76 -3.56 2.54
C VAL A 200 13.24 -3.19 2.53
N THR A 201 14.07 -4.09 2.03
CA THR A 201 15.51 -3.88 1.85
C THR A 201 15.83 -3.08 0.59
N GLY A 202 14.92 -3.12 -0.39
CA GLY A 202 15.09 -2.50 -1.69
C GLY A 202 15.38 -0.99 -1.62
N GLU A 203 16.07 -0.50 -2.66
CA GLU A 203 16.52 0.88 -2.82
C GLU A 203 15.92 1.52 -4.09
N PRO A 204 15.87 2.85 -4.19
CA PRO A 204 15.50 3.51 -5.44
C PRO A 204 16.33 3.02 -6.64
N PRO A 205 15.77 2.98 -7.87
CA PRO A 205 14.52 3.66 -8.26
C PRO A 205 13.23 2.89 -7.96
N ASN A 206 13.27 1.60 -7.65
CA ASN A 206 12.10 0.80 -7.33
C ASN A 206 12.34 0.01 -6.03
N PRO A 207 12.15 0.62 -4.86
CA PRO A 207 12.38 -0.06 -3.59
C PRO A 207 11.41 -1.23 -3.35
N TRP A 208 10.31 -1.26 -4.05
CA TRP A 208 9.26 -2.29 -3.93
C TRP A 208 9.44 -3.46 -4.92
N ALA A 209 10.61 -3.55 -5.60
CA ALA A 209 10.93 -4.71 -6.45
C ALA A 209 11.21 -5.98 -5.64
N GLU A 210 11.56 -5.83 -4.35
CA GLU A 210 11.90 -6.94 -3.48
C GLU A 210 10.79 -7.24 -2.49
N LEU A 211 10.58 -8.54 -2.23
CA LEU A 211 9.64 -8.98 -1.21
C LEU A 211 10.18 -8.69 0.18
N THR A 212 9.35 -8.12 1.05
CA THR A 212 9.73 -7.83 2.43
C THR A 212 10.18 -9.08 3.19
N PRO A 213 11.36 -9.05 3.83
CA PRO A 213 11.80 -10.15 4.70
C PRO A 213 10.93 -10.35 5.94
N ALA A 214 10.14 -9.33 6.33
CA ALA A 214 9.25 -9.41 7.49
C ALA A 214 8.17 -10.51 7.38
N LEU A 215 7.88 -11.01 6.17
CA LEU A 215 6.95 -12.13 5.97
C LEU A 215 7.47 -13.45 6.57
N THR A 216 8.78 -13.70 6.48
CA THR A 216 9.43 -14.92 7.02
C THR A 216 9.58 -14.89 8.55
N GLU A 217 9.69 -13.70 9.13
CA GLU A 217 9.84 -13.56 10.58
C GLU A 217 8.52 -13.73 11.35
N MET A 218 7.41 -13.57 10.69
CA MET A 218 6.09 -13.86 11.28
C MET A 218 5.80 -15.37 11.40
N GLU A 219 6.73 -16.22 10.94
CA GLU A 219 6.63 -17.69 11.03
C GLU A 219 7.26 -18.26 12.31
N ARG A 220 8.02 -17.46 13.06
CA ARG A 220 8.72 -17.85 14.31
C ARG A 220 8.01 -17.30 15.54
#